data_8f5a94ddead5eeb591a55e37e60ce797
#
_entry.id   8f5a94ddead5eeb591a55e37e60ce797
#
_cell.length_a   1.000
_cell.length_b   1.000
_cell.length_c   1.000
_cell.angle_alpha   90.00
_cell.angle_beta   90.00
_cell.angle_gamma   90.00
#
_symmetry.space_group_name_H-M   'P 1'
#
loop_
_entity.id
_entity.type
_entity.pdbx_description
1 polymer ?
#
loop_
_entity_poly.entity_id
_entity_poly.type
_entity_poly.pdbx_seq_one_letter_code
_entity_poly.pdbx_strand_id
1 'polypeptide(L)'
;MLIMTDIVSELRAGATISDVLRAQQSYHEYRRWSSDELFDGRRLDRPAPEDRAALWHAARAELTTQPAGIRLAVDGVKLAHEIRESNPLGADVLHIAAAWSARYWLEEEAHHEVSFGRLMEMAGVDPIGHDEVVDHRGPFPTDNYARVCVLQACVEIEACVSYGFVSRTTEDGLVRDVFHTVMKDEVQHRQYFVSFAKALVESGVYPIKDVLSMAYTWIRPDGGETYGSSREAQTDRQGYVNWWEHLRGGEEEFGLGDVALHEGSVHSRKLSSVFALVREATGIAVTSYEDLKRAYFASLRTNDVDRIRSAVRRGAEKEAALAR
;
A
#
# COMPACT_ATOMS: atom_id res chain seq x y z
N MET A 1 -8.15 -10.46 19.69
CA MET A 1 -7.92 -11.16 18.42
C MET A 1 -6.58 -10.69 17.89
N LEU A 2 -5.61 -11.58 17.74
CA LEU A 2 -4.24 -11.24 17.34
C LEU A 2 -4.19 -11.03 15.81
N ILE A 3 -4.05 -9.78 15.43
CA ILE A 3 -3.49 -9.48 14.12
C ILE A 3 -2.04 -10.00 14.20
N MET A 4 -1.69 -10.93 13.33
CA MET A 4 -0.34 -11.52 13.35
C MET A 4 0.66 -10.51 12.82
N THR A 5 1.18 -9.69 13.71
CA THR A 5 2.15 -8.65 13.41
C THR A 5 3.60 -9.10 13.56
N ASP A 6 3.84 -10.28 14.14
CA ASP A 6 5.19 -10.80 14.39
C ASP A 6 5.35 -12.26 13.95
N ILE A 7 5.30 -12.44 12.61
CA ILE A 7 5.40 -13.76 11.97
C ILE A 7 6.69 -14.48 12.38
N VAL A 8 7.80 -13.78 12.46
CA VAL A 8 9.11 -14.38 12.79
C VAL A 8 9.16 -14.85 14.23
N SER A 9 8.60 -14.08 15.17
CA SER A 9 8.51 -14.50 16.57
C SER A 9 7.65 -15.76 16.73
N GLU A 10 6.50 -15.83 16.07
CA GLU A 10 5.63 -17.00 16.10
C GLU A 10 6.31 -18.25 15.55
N LEU A 11 6.96 -18.14 14.37
CA LEU A 11 7.70 -19.25 13.77
C LEU A 11 8.85 -19.71 14.67
N ARG A 12 9.60 -18.79 15.29
CA ARG A 12 10.66 -19.11 16.25
C ARG A 12 10.14 -19.74 17.55
N ALA A 13 8.93 -19.41 17.93
CA ALA A 13 8.25 -20.03 19.09
C ALA A 13 7.69 -21.43 18.78
N GLY A 14 7.79 -21.89 17.53
CA GLY A 14 7.40 -23.23 17.09
C GLY A 14 6.06 -23.30 16.38
N ALA A 15 5.44 -22.16 16.06
CA ALA A 15 4.28 -22.16 15.17
C ALA A 15 4.66 -22.68 13.79
N THR A 16 3.74 -23.40 13.16
CA THR A 16 3.88 -23.87 11.79
C THR A 16 3.33 -22.83 10.80
N ILE A 17 3.70 -22.95 9.51
CA ILE A 17 3.07 -22.19 8.44
C ILE A 17 1.53 -22.31 8.52
N SER A 18 1.03 -23.54 8.77
CA SER A 18 -0.42 -23.79 8.87
C SER A 18 -1.08 -23.06 10.03
N ASP A 19 -0.40 -22.90 11.17
CA ASP A 19 -0.93 -22.16 12.30
C ASP A 19 -1.05 -20.66 11.96
N VAL A 20 -0.01 -20.09 11.31
CA VAL A 20 -0.01 -18.72 10.83
C VAL A 20 -1.14 -18.48 9.83
N LEU A 21 -1.24 -19.33 8.80
CA LEU A 21 -2.27 -19.19 7.78
C LEU A 21 -3.69 -19.36 8.34
N ARG A 22 -3.88 -20.25 9.34
CA ARG A 22 -5.17 -20.40 10.03
C ARG A 22 -5.56 -19.14 10.81
N ALA A 23 -4.59 -18.51 11.46
CA ALA A 23 -4.86 -17.24 12.17
C ALA A 23 -5.22 -16.11 11.19
N GLN A 24 -4.53 -16.04 10.06
CA GLN A 24 -4.87 -15.09 8.99
C GLN A 24 -6.27 -15.36 8.42
N GLN A 25 -6.62 -16.62 8.16
CA GLN A 25 -7.95 -17.00 7.70
C GLN A 25 -9.04 -16.58 8.69
N SER A 26 -8.88 -16.90 9.96
CA SER A 26 -9.87 -16.54 11.00
C SER A 26 -10.06 -15.03 11.10
N TYR A 27 -9.00 -14.26 10.89
CA TYR A 27 -9.06 -12.81 10.90
C TYR A 27 -9.75 -12.25 9.65
N HIS A 28 -9.45 -12.81 8.48
CA HIS A 28 -10.11 -12.46 7.22
C HIS A 28 -11.62 -12.75 7.29
N GLU A 29 -12.02 -13.96 7.70
CA GLU A 29 -13.44 -14.33 7.86
C GLU A 29 -14.18 -13.40 8.83
N TYR A 30 -13.55 -12.97 9.91
CA TYR A 30 -14.15 -12.05 10.88
C TYR A 30 -14.43 -10.66 10.27
N ARG A 31 -13.58 -10.21 9.32
CA ARG A 31 -13.70 -8.90 8.69
C ARG A 31 -14.56 -8.91 7.43
N ARG A 32 -14.81 -10.08 6.90
CA ARG A 32 -15.47 -10.25 5.60
C ARG A 32 -16.80 -9.51 5.56
N TRP A 33 -17.03 -8.82 4.48
CA TRP A 33 -18.27 -8.14 4.16
C TRP A 33 -18.78 -8.58 2.78
N SER A 34 -20.03 -8.30 2.48
CA SER A 34 -20.66 -8.64 1.20
C SER A 34 -21.03 -7.39 0.45
N SER A 35 -20.59 -7.31 -0.82
CA SER A 35 -21.01 -6.26 -1.75
C SER A 35 -22.54 -6.24 -1.90
N ASP A 36 -23.18 -7.40 -1.94
CA ASP A 36 -24.64 -7.47 -2.06
C ASP A 36 -25.36 -6.88 -0.84
N GLU A 37 -24.90 -7.20 0.38
CA GLU A 37 -25.48 -6.61 1.60
C GLU A 37 -25.26 -5.08 1.64
N LEU A 38 -24.10 -4.61 1.19
CA LEU A 38 -23.77 -3.19 1.16
C LEU A 38 -24.68 -2.39 0.20
N PHE A 39 -25.11 -3.02 -0.89
CA PHE A 39 -25.94 -2.39 -1.92
C PHE A 39 -27.44 -2.71 -1.80
N ASP A 40 -27.87 -3.63 -0.91
CA ASP A 40 -29.26 -4.10 -0.84
C ASP A 40 -30.27 -2.95 -0.61
N GLY A 41 -31.20 -2.79 -1.54
CA GLY A 41 -32.24 -1.76 -1.47
C GLY A 41 -31.74 -0.31 -1.56
N ARG A 42 -30.47 -0.09 -1.78
CA ARG A 42 -29.86 1.26 -1.78
C ARG A 42 -29.78 1.87 -3.19
N ARG A 43 -29.78 3.19 -3.23
CA ARG A 43 -29.66 3.98 -4.47
C ARG A 43 -28.70 5.15 -4.21
N LEU A 44 -28.11 5.66 -5.27
CA LEU A 44 -27.39 6.92 -5.23
C LEU A 44 -28.39 8.07 -5.24
N ASP A 45 -28.21 9.04 -4.34
CA ASP A 45 -29.10 10.20 -4.20
C ASP A 45 -28.78 11.35 -5.17
N ARG A 46 -27.73 11.34 -5.85
CA ARG A 46 -27.10 12.23 -6.84
C ARG A 46 -25.63 12.43 -6.50
N PRO A 47 -24.76 11.58 -6.99
CA PRO A 47 -23.33 11.75 -6.77
C PRO A 47 -22.87 13.08 -7.40
N ALA A 48 -22.09 13.83 -6.63
CA ALA A 48 -21.48 15.06 -7.10
C ALA A 48 -20.46 14.74 -8.24
N PRO A 49 -20.07 15.71 -9.07
CA PRO A 49 -19.02 15.52 -10.06
C PRO A 49 -17.73 14.97 -9.43
N GLU A 50 -17.36 15.44 -8.23
CA GLU A 50 -16.22 14.98 -7.46
C GLU A 50 -16.34 13.49 -7.09
N ASP A 51 -17.53 13.03 -6.70
CA ASP A 51 -17.79 11.62 -6.41
C ASP A 51 -17.61 10.75 -7.67
N ARG A 52 -18.04 11.21 -8.84
CA ARG A 52 -17.87 10.51 -10.11
C ARG A 52 -16.40 10.35 -10.49
N ALA A 53 -15.61 11.40 -10.34
CA ALA A 53 -14.17 11.35 -10.58
C ALA A 53 -13.48 10.39 -9.60
N ALA A 54 -13.82 10.48 -8.31
CA ALA A 54 -13.29 9.58 -7.29
C ALA A 54 -13.63 8.11 -7.57
N LEU A 55 -14.86 7.82 -8.00
CA LEU A 55 -15.31 6.49 -8.39
C LEU A 55 -14.52 5.94 -9.57
N TRP A 56 -14.32 6.75 -10.61
CA TRP A 56 -13.56 6.33 -11.79
C TRP A 56 -12.11 6.00 -11.42
N HIS A 57 -11.45 6.84 -10.63
CA HIS A 57 -10.08 6.60 -10.19
C HIS A 57 -9.95 5.38 -9.27
N ALA A 58 -10.89 5.19 -8.34
CA ALA A 58 -10.91 4.03 -7.46
C ALA A 58 -11.11 2.73 -8.28
N ALA A 59 -12.13 2.67 -9.12
CA ALA A 59 -12.40 1.50 -9.96
C ALA A 59 -11.20 1.14 -10.86
N ARG A 60 -10.55 2.13 -11.44
CA ARG A 60 -9.35 1.92 -12.24
C ARG A 60 -8.18 1.38 -11.41
N ALA A 61 -8.01 1.87 -10.20
CA ALA A 61 -6.98 1.40 -9.27
C ALA A 61 -7.17 -0.08 -8.97
N GLU A 62 -8.37 -0.49 -8.58
CA GLU A 62 -8.70 -1.87 -8.23
C GLU A 62 -8.50 -2.83 -9.41
N LEU A 63 -9.01 -2.48 -10.59
CA LEU A 63 -8.82 -3.28 -11.81
C LEU A 63 -7.34 -3.56 -12.14
N THR A 64 -6.44 -2.66 -11.78
CA THR A 64 -5.01 -2.82 -12.04
C THR A 64 -4.27 -3.57 -10.94
N THR A 65 -4.89 -3.87 -9.79
CA THR A 65 -4.25 -4.53 -8.65
C THR A 65 -4.13 -6.04 -8.83
N GLN A 66 -5.11 -6.69 -9.42
CA GLN A 66 -5.15 -8.16 -9.54
C GLN A 66 -3.93 -8.78 -10.25
N PRO A 67 -3.44 -8.28 -11.40
CA PRO A 67 -2.24 -8.82 -12.03
C PRO A 67 -1.00 -8.76 -11.13
N ALA A 68 -0.91 -7.72 -10.29
CA ALA A 68 0.16 -7.56 -9.33
C ALA A 68 0.10 -8.62 -8.22
N GLY A 69 -1.10 -8.90 -7.69
CA GLY A 69 -1.31 -9.90 -6.65
C GLY A 69 -0.99 -11.32 -7.11
N ILE A 70 -1.42 -11.69 -8.30
CA ILE A 70 -1.09 -13.00 -8.90
C ILE A 70 0.43 -13.15 -9.01
N ARG A 71 1.12 -12.13 -9.52
CA ARG A 71 2.57 -12.15 -9.68
C ARG A 71 3.28 -12.24 -8.33
N LEU A 72 2.85 -11.47 -7.35
CA LEU A 72 3.40 -11.49 -5.99
C LEU A 72 3.30 -12.90 -5.38
N ALA A 73 2.17 -13.57 -5.53
CA ALA A 73 1.97 -14.92 -5.05
C ALA A 73 2.92 -15.92 -5.72
N VAL A 74 3.04 -15.87 -7.04
CA VAL A 74 3.92 -16.76 -7.82
C VAL A 74 5.39 -16.54 -7.48
N ASP A 75 5.85 -15.28 -7.47
CA ASP A 75 7.25 -14.95 -7.17
C ASP A 75 7.61 -15.32 -5.73
N GLY A 76 6.70 -15.13 -4.77
CA GLY A 76 6.94 -15.52 -3.38
C GLY A 76 7.11 -17.03 -3.19
N VAL A 77 6.29 -17.86 -3.86
CA VAL A 77 6.44 -19.33 -3.83
C VAL A 77 7.75 -19.76 -4.49
N LYS A 78 8.10 -19.18 -5.62
CA LYS A 78 9.35 -19.46 -6.33
C LYS A 78 10.56 -19.13 -5.46
N LEU A 79 10.63 -17.93 -4.92
CA LEU A 79 11.73 -17.50 -4.04
C LEU A 79 11.81 -18.36 -2.77
N ALA A 80 10.66 -18.71 -2.17
CA ALA A 80 10.63 -19.62 -1.01
C ALA A 80 11.27 -20.96 -1.33
N HIS A 81 11.00 -21.51 -2.51
CA HIS A 81 11.63 -22.77 -2.96
C HIS A 81 13.15 -22.60 -3.16
N GLU A 82 13.56 -21.51 -3.79
CA GLU A 82 14.98 -21.24 -4.09
C GLU A 82 15.86 -21.11 -2.84
N ILE A 83 15.32 -20.50 -1.75
CA ILE A 83 16.10 -20.27 -0.53
C ILE A 83 15.86 -21.30 0.58
N ARG A 84 15.02 -22.30 0.36
CA ARG A 84 14.58 -23.26 1.40
C ARG A 84 15.75 -23.94 2.13
N GLU A 85 16.79 -24.34 1.43
CA GLU A 85 17.94 -25.01 2.04
C GLU A 85 18.87 -24.05 2.78
N SER A 86 19.04 -22.82 2.27
CA SER A 86 19.97 -21.84 2.84
C SER A 86 19.35 -20.98 3.94
N ASN A 87 18.05 -20.71 3.86
CA ASN A 87 17.30 -19.92 4.84
C ASN A 87 15.86 -20.46 5.01
N PRO A 88 15.67 -21.56 5.77
CA PRO A 88 14.34 -22.14 5.98
C PRO A 88 13.31 -21.18 6.56
N LEU A 89 13.72 -20.35 7.54
CA LEU A 89 12.83 -19.36 8.16
C LEU A 89 12.36 -18.31 7.14
N GLY A 90 13.26 -17.80 6.33
CA GLY A 90 12.93 -16.86 5.26
C GLY A 90 12.02 -17.49 4.19
N ALA A 91 12.23 -18.75 3.88
CA ALA A 91 11.37 -19.50 2.96
C ALA A 91 9.95 -19.64 3.51
N ASP A 92 9.79 -19.89 4.82
CA ASP A 92 8.48 -19.95 5.47
C ASP A 92 7.78 -18.61 5.44
N VAL A 93 8.49 -17.50 5.70
CA VAL A 93 7.95 -16.14 5.59
C VAL A 93 7.46 -15.83 4.18
N LEU A 94 8.28 -16.13 3.15
CA LEU A 94 7.89 -15.94 1.74
C LEU A 94 6.65 -16.75 1.37
N HIS A 95 6.60 -18.01 1.82
CA HIS A 95 5.44 -18.86 1.57
C HIS A 95 4.16 -18.32 2.22
N ILE A 96 4.25 -17.82 3.46
CA ILE A 96 3.12 -17.21 4.17
C ILE A 96 2.65 -15.96 3.44
N ALA A 97 3.58 -15.07 3.03
CA ALA A 97 3.23 -13.85 2.31
C ALA A 97 2.57 -14.15 0.96
N ALA A 98 3.12 -15.11 0.20
CA ALA A 98 2.55 -15.55 -1.07
C ALA A 98 1.15 -16.17 -0.90
N ALA A 99 0.97 -17.02 0.11
CA ALA A 99 -0.31 -17.65 0.39
C ALA A 99 -1.37 -16.64 0.84
N TRP A 100 -1.00 -15.64 1.65
CA TRP A 100 -1.89 -14.55 2.03
C TRP A 100 -2.32 -13.73 0.81
N SER A 101 -1.38 -13.32 -0.04
CA SER A 101 -1.68 -12.58 -1.26
C SER A 101 -2.67 -13.31 -2.17
N ALA A 102 -2.45 -14.63 -2.37
CA ALA A 102 -3.29 -15.43 -3.25
C ALA A 102 -4.69 -15.73 -2.70
N ARG A 103 -4.86 -15.77 -1.38
CA ARG A 103 -6.10 -16.24 -0.75
C ARG A 103 -7.02 -15.14 -0.26
N TYR A 104 -6.42 -14.07 0.29
CA TYR A 104 -7.18 -13.05 1.01
C TYR A 104 -7.09 -11.70 0.31
N TRP A 105 -5.89 -11.23 0.04
CA TRP A 105 -5.72 -9.93 -0.62
C TRP A 105 -6.43 -9.89 -1.98
N LEU A 106 -6.19 -10.87 -2.85
CA LEU A 106 -6.86 -10.93 -4.16
C LEU A 106 -8.39 -11.08 -4.06
N GLU A 107 -8.91 -11.77 -3.03
CA GLU A 107 -10.35 -11.86 -2.81
C GLU A 107 -10.93 -10.50 -2.37
N GLU A 108 -10.28 -9.82 -1.44
CA GLU A 108 -10.72 -8.50 -0.97
C GLU A 108 -10.66 -7.47 -2.09
N GLU A 109 -9.58 -7.43 -2.89
CA GLU A 109 -9.46 -6.55 -4.07
C GLU A 109 -10.53 -6.82 -5.13
N ALA A 110 -10.92 -8.07 -5.34
CA ALA A 110 -12.03 -8.40 -6.25
C ALA A 110 -13.38 -7.87 -5.74
N HIS A 111 -13.59 -7.83 -4.42
CA HIS A 111 -14.79 -7.19 -3.84
C HIS A 111 -14.77 -5.67 -4.01
N HIS A 112 -13.60 -5.04 -3.90
CA HIS A 112 -13.43 -3.60 -4.16
C HIS A 112 -13.78 -3.27 -5.61
N GLU A 113 -13.18 -4.00 -6.56
CA GLU A 113 -13.45 -3.86 -8.00
C GLU A 113 -14.96 -3.92 -8.30
N VAL A 114 -15.64 -4.98 -7.82
CA VAL A 114 -17.08 -5.16 -8.03
C VAL A 114 -17.88 -4.01 -7.43
N SER A 115 -17.50 -3.55 -6.23
CA SER A 115 -18.24 -2.49 -5.52
C SER A 115 -18.09 -1.14 -6.21
N PHE A 116 -16.88 -0.76 -6.62
CA PHE A 116 -16.68 0.47 -7.38
C PHE A 116 -17.29 0.40 -8.78
N GLY A 117 -17.24 -0.75 -9.44
CA GLY A 117 -17.91 -0.96 -10.73
C GLY A 117 -19.44 -0.76 -10.64
N ARG A 118 -20.07 -1.30 -9.59
CA ARG A 118 -21.51 -1.09 -9.32
C ARG A 118 -21.84 0.38 -9.06
N LEU A 119 -21.00 1.08 -8.27
CA LEU A 119 -21.20 2.51 -8.05
C LEU A 119 -21.07 3.33 -9.33
N MET A 120 -20.08 3.02 -10.19
CA MET A 120 -19.90 3.67 -11.48
C MET A 120 -21.14 3.49 -12.37
N GLU A 121 -21.65 2.27 -12.47
CA GLU A 121 -22.87 1.97 -13.22
C GLU A 121 -24.07 2.79 -12.70
N MET A 122 -24.27 2.80 -11.37
CA MET A 122 -25.35 3.57 -10.74
C MET A 122 -25.19 5.08 -10.92
N ALA A 123 -23.95 5.59 -10.96
CA ALA A 123 -23.62 6.99 -11.15
C ALA A 123 -23.66 7.42 -12.63
N GLY A 124 -23.83 6.47 -13.56
CA GLY A 124 -23.75 6.73 -14.99
C GLY A 124 -22.36 7.19 -15.43
N VAL A 125 -21.32 6.65 -14.81
CA VAL A 125 -19.92 6.82 -15.20
C VAL A 125 -19.55 5.73 -16.18
N ASP A 126 -18.88 6.08 -17.28
CA ASP A 126 -18.46 5.13 -18.30
C ASP A 126 -17.51 4.06 -17.72
N PRO A 127 -17.62 2.80 -18.13
CA PRO A 127 -16.76 1.73 -17.65
C PRO A 127 -15.31 1.98 -18.04
N ILE A 128 -14.38 1.51 -17.21
CA ILE A 128 -12.94 1.58 -17.48
C ILE A 128 -12.61 0.76 -18.73
N GLY A 129 -11.95 1.37 -19.70
CA GLY A 129 -11.54 0.72 -20.94
C GLY A 129 -10.44 -0.31 -20.73
N HIS A 130 -10.39 -1.33 -21.60
CA HIS A 130 -9.39 -2.40 -21.53
C HIS A 130 -7.95 -1.83 -21.55
N ASP A 131 -7.69 -0.85 -22.39
CA ASP A 131 -6.37 -0.22 -22.53
C ASP A 131 -5.94 0.49 -21.25
N GLU A 132 -6.91 1.03 -20.49
CA GLU A 132 -6.67 1.63 -19.18
C GLU A 132 -6.21 0.62 -18.13
N VAL A 133 -6.56 -0.65 -18.29
CA VAL A 133 -6.20 -1.73 -17.36
C VAL A 133 -4.86 -2.35 -17.70
N VAL A 134 -4.62 -2.65 -18.98
CA VAL A 134 -3.48 -3.47 -19.43
C VAL A 134 -2.20 -2.65 -19.56
N ASP A 135 -2.29 -1.41 -20.07
CA ASP A 135 -1.11 -0.64 -20.48
C ASP A 135 -0.52 0.23 -19.39
N HIS A 136 -1.16 0.35 -18.22
CA HIS A 136 -0.79 1.35 -17.22
C HIS A 136 0.05 0.84 -16.06
N ARG A 137 0.23 -0.47 -15.88
CA ARG A 137 1.15 -0.99 -14.87
C ARG A 137 2.46 -1.47 -15.49
N GLY A 138 3.51 -0.74 -15.19
CA GLY A 138 4.87 -1.19 -15.43
C GLY A 138 5.24 -2.42 -14.59
N PRO A 139 6.33 -3.10 -14.92
CA PRO A 139 6.78 -4.26 -14.17
C PRO A 139 7.13 -3.88 -12.73
N PHE A 140 6.62 -4.65 -11.76
CA PHE A 140 7.09 -4.55 -10.38
C PHE A 140 8.59 -4.86 -10.30
N PRO A 141 9.32 -4.29 -9.33
CA PRO A 141 10.70 -4.68 -9.05
C PRO A 141 10.72 -6.09 -8.44
N THR A 142 10.66 -7.11 -9.29
CA THR A 142 10.49 -8.53 -8.92
C THR A 142 11.75 -9.20 -8.42
N ASP A 143 12.87 -8.53 -8.49
CA ASP A 143 14.15 -8.97 -7.95
C ASP A 143 14.26 -8.88 -6.43
N ASN A 144 13.28 -8.25 -5.76
CA ASN A 144 13.33 -8.01 -4.32
C ASN A 144 11.94 -7.95 -3.69
N TYR A 145 11.54 -9.06 -3.09
CA TYR A 145 10.21 -9.21 -2.52
C TYR A 145 9.92 -8.24 -1.35
N ALA A 146 10.94 -7.89 -0.53
CA ALA A 146 10.77 -6.91 0.55
C ALA A 146 10.47 -5.51 -0.02
N ARG A 147 11.11 -5.12 -1.12
CA ARG A 147 10.82 -3.85 -1.81
C ARG A 147 9.41 -3.83 -2.37
N VAL A 148 8.95 -4.95 -2.93
CA VAL A 148 7.57 -5.07 -3.42
C VAL A 148 6.57 -4.94 -2.27
N CYS A 149 6.80 -5.58 -1.11
CA CYS A 149 5.95 -5.41 0.06
C CYS A 149 5.90 -3.95 0.54
N VAL A 150 7.03 -3.24 0.54
CA VAL A 150 7.05 -1.80 0.89
C VAL A 150 6.31 -0.96 -0.14
N LEU A 151 6.49 -1.25 -1.43
CA LEU A 151 5.78 -0.57 -2.51
C LEU A 151 4.26 -0.73 -2.35
N GLN A 152 3.79 -1.97 -2.17
CA GLN A 152 2.36 -2.23 -1.95
C GLN A 152 1.86 -1.54 -0.67
N ALA A 153 2.59 -1.62 0.44
CA ALA A 153 2.20 -0.89 1.65
C ALA A 153 2.07 0.63 1.41
N CYS A 154 2.89 1.22 0.54
CA CYS A 154 2.76 2.62 0.14
C CYS A 154 1.53 2.86 -0.75
N VAL A 155 1.21 1.94 -1.65
CA VAL A 155 -0.03 1.99 -2.46
C VAL A 155 -1.25 1.94 -1.55
N GLU A 156 -1.29 1.01 -0.58
CA GLU A 156 -2.40 0.93 0.39
C GLU A 156 -2.51 2.19 1.28
N ILE A 157 -1.38 2.85 1.60
CA ILE A 157 -1.41 4.15 2.28
C ILE A 157 -2.12 5.21 1.41
N GLU A 158 -1.83 5.23 0.12
CA GLU A 158 -2.51 6.13 -0.82
C GLU A 158 -4.01 5.85 -0.87
N ALA A 159 -4.41 4.59 -1.03
CA ALA A 159 -5.79 4.15 -1.02
C ALA A 159 -6.49 4.51 0.30
N CYS A 160 -5.92 4.15 1.46
CA CYS A 160 -6.46 4.47 2.78
C CYS A 160 -6.75 5.97 2.96
N VAL A 161 -5.79 6.82 2.59
CA VAL A 161 -5.91 8.26 2.79
C VAL A 161 -6.92 8.86 1.83
N SER A 162 -6.89 8.44 0.57
CA SER A 162 -7.78 8.91 -0.49
C SER A 162 -9.22 8.46 -0.27
N TYR A 163 -9.44 7.17 -0.05
CA TYR A 163 -10.78 6.64 0.22
C TYR A 163 -11.36 7.18 1.54
N GLY A 164 -10.52 7.31 2.55
CA GLY A 164 -10.91 7.96 3.80
C GLY A 164 -11.24 9.44 3.65
N PHE A 165 -10.67 10.14 2.68
CA PHE A 165 -11.07 11.50 2.35
C PHE A 165 -12.45 11.52 1.70
N VAL A 166 -12.66 10.75 0.63
CA VAL A 166 -13.95 10.67 -0.07
C VAL A 166 -15.06 10.29 0.89
N SER A 167 -14.86 9.26 1.73
CA SER A 167 -15.87 8.83 2.70
C SER A 167 -16.28 9.90 3.71
N ARG A 168 -15.44 10.90 3.97
CA ARG A 168 -15.74 12.01 4.89
C ARG A 168 -16.34 13.24 4.21
N THR A 169 -16.11 13.39 2.91
CA THR A 169 -16.49 14.62 2.18
C THR A 169 -17.71 14.44 1.30
N THR A 170 -17.99 13.24 0.82
CA THR A 170 -19.19 12.96 0.03
C THR A 170 -20.47 13.15 0.84
N GLU A 171 -21.48 13.71 0.21
CA GLU A 171 -22.83 13.83 0.79
C GLU A 171 -23.66 12.56 0.54
N ASP A 172 -23.32 11.76 -0.47
CA ASP A 172 -24.03 10.52 -0.80
C ASP A 172 -23.71 9.40 0.21
N GLY A 173 -24.76 8.86 0.82
CA GLY A 173 -24.64 7.86 1.89
C GLY A 173 -24.09 6.52 1.38
N LEU A 174 -24.40 6.13 0.14
CA LEU A 174 -23.90 4.85 -0.42
C LEU A 174 -22.42 4.98 -0.82
N VAL A 175 -22.06 6.07 -1.49
CA VAL A 175 -20.65 6.37 -1.80
C VAL A 175 -19.81 6.38 -0.52
N ARG A 176 -20.28 7.08 0.51
CA ARG A 176 -19.61 7.14 1.82
C ARG A 176 -19.32 5.75 2.37
N ASP A 177 -20.33 4.90 2.42
CA ASP A 177 -20.23 3.59 3.06
C ASP A 177 -19.35 2.63 2.27
N VAL A 178 -19.39 2.65 0.94
CA VAL A 178 -18.50 1.85 0.09
C VAL A 178 -17.05 2.28 0.31
N PHE A 179 -16.72 3.57 0.14
CA PHE A 179 -15.38 4.07 0.36
C PHE A 179 -14.87 3.82 1.79
N HIS A 180 -15.74 3.93 2.79
CA HIS A 180 -15.38 3.63 4.17
C HIS A 180 -15.09 2.15 4.41
N THR A 181 -15.86 1.27 3.78
CA THR A 181 -15.70 -0.18 3.93
C THR A 181 -14.42 -0.65 3.25
N VAL A 182 -14.19 -0.24 2.01
CA VAL A 182 -12.95 -0.54 1.28
C VAL A 182 -11.73 0.04 2.02
N MET A 183 -11.77 1.30 2.45
CA MET A 183 -10.68 1.91 3.22
C MET A 183 -10.25 1.05 4.43
N LYS A 184 -11.18 0.36 5.09
CA LYS A 184 -10.83 -0.52 6.24
C LYS A 184 -10.02 -1.73 5.82
N ASP A 185 -10.28 -2.26 4.64
CA ASP A 185 -9.50 -3.37 4.10
C ASP A 185 -8.10 -2.88 3.71
N GLU A 186 -7.96 -1.71 3.08
CA GLU A 186 -6.67 -1.12 2.74
C GLU A 186 -5.78 -0.87 3.96
N VAL A 187 -6.39 -0.49 5.10
CA VAL A 187 -5.64 -0.40 6.37
C VAL A 187 -5.03 -1.75 6.75
N GLN A 188 -5.73 -2.85 6.51
CA GLN A 188 -5.24 -4.20 6.81
C GLN A 188 -4.22 -4.68 5.76
N HIS A 189 -4.45 -4.41 4.48
CA HIS A 189 -3.49 -4.71 3.41
C HIS A 189 -2.15 -4.05 3.71
N ARG A 190 -2.16 -2.75 3.99
CA ARG A 190 -0.96 -2.03 4.46
C ARG A 190 -0.27 -2.75 5.62
N GLN A 191 -1.04 -3.14 6.65
CA GLN A 191 -0.49 -3.77 7.84
C GLN A 191 0.20 -5.10 7.52
N TYR A 192 -0.41 -5.92 6.69
CA TYR A 192 0.17 -7.19 6.26
C TYR A 192 1.45 -6.99 5.45
N PHE A 193 1.44 -6.09 4.47
CA PHE A 193 2.63 -5.81 3.67
C PHE A 193 3.80 -5.28 4.51
N VAL A 194 3.53 -4.41 5.49
CA VAL A 194 4.55 -3.95 6.45
C VAL A 194 5.07 -5.11 7.30
N SER A 195 4.18 -6.00 7.76
CA SER A 195 4.57 -7.17 8.55
C SER A 195 5.43 -8.14 7.75
N PHE A 196 5.12 -8.35 6.47
CA PHE A 196 5.95 -9.17 5.58
C PHE A 196 7.30 -8.53 5.31
N ALA A 197 7.36 -7.23 5.02
CA ALA A 197 8.63 -6.51 4.86
C ALA A 197 9.51 -6.64 6.12
N LYS A 198 8.92 -6.45 7.31
CA LYS A 198 9.58 -6.66 8.60
C LYS A 198 10.11 -8.09 8.74
N ALA A 199 9.25 -9.08 8.52
CA ALA A 199 9.60 -10.49 8.67
C ALA A 199 10.70 -10.93 7.71
N LEU A 200 10.73 -10.41 6.47
CA LEU A 200 11.77 -10.68 5.49
C LEU A 200 13.13 -10.10 5.90
N VAL A 201 13.14 -8.95 6.57
CA VAL A 201 14.36 -8.36 7.14
C VAL A 201 14.80 -9.16 8.38
N GLU A 202 13.92 -9.48 9.30
CA GLU A 202 14.21 -10.21 10.55
C GLU A 202 14.63 -11.67 10.33
N SER A 203 14.16 -12.29 9.26
CA SER A 203 14.59 -13.63 8.83
C SER A 203 15.90 -13.62 8.04
N GLY A 204 16.45 -12.44 7.72
CA GLY A 204 17.71 -12.29 7.01
C GLY A 204 17.64 -12.57 5.50
N VAL A 205 16.44 -12.58 4.91
CA VAL A 205 16.28 -12.73 3.44
C VAL A 205 16.76 -11.47 2.74
N TYR A 206 16.41 -10.30 3.28
CA TYR A 206 16.77 -9.00 2.69
C TYR A 206 17.37 -8.07 3.75
N PRO A 207 18.32 -7.22 3.36
CA PRO A 207 18.86 -6.21 4.25
C PRO A 207 17.90 -5.03 4.44
N ILE A 208 18.02 -4.33 5.56
CA ILE A 208 17.22 -3.13 5.89
C ILE A 208 17.24 -2.07 4.80
N LYS A 209 18.37 -1.92 4.09
CA LYS A 209 18.50 -0.95 2.99
C LYS A 209 17.40 -1.08 1.93
N ASP A 210 16.86 -2.29 1.72
CA ASP A 210 15.84 -2.51 0.70
C ASP A 210 14.50 -1.89 1.09
N VAL A 211 14.11 -1.98 2.36
CA VAL A 211 12.95 -1.28 2.90
C VAL A 211 13.14 0.24 2.82
N LEU A 212 14.28 0.72 3.29
CA LEU A 212 14.58 2.16 3.30
C LEU A 212 14.68 2.74 1.89
N SER A 213 15.25 2.00 0.94
CA SER A 213 15.37 2.44 -0.45
C SER A 213 14.00 2.65 -1.11
N MET A 214 13.08 1.71 -0.91
CA MET A 214 11.75 1.81 -1.51
C MET A 214 10.95 2.95 -0.88
N ALA A 215 10.91 3.04 0.44
CA ALA A 215 10.23 4.14 1.13
C ALA A 215 10.81 5.52 0.74
N TYR A 216 12.14 5.62 0.63
CA TYR A 216 12.81 6.84 0.18
C TYR A 216 12.44 7.20 -1.26
N THR A 217 12.45 6.22 -2.16
CA THR A 217 12.08 6.44 -3.56
C THR A 217 10.64 6.89 -3.69
N TRP A 218 9.73 6.29 -2.90
CA TRP A 218 8.32 6.61 -2.93
C TRP A 218 8.01 8.08 -2.61
N ILE A 219 8.65 8.65 -1.59
CA ILE A 219 8.38 10.03 -1.15
C ILE A 219 9.28 11.09 -1.79
N ARG A 220 10.21 10.70 -2.66
CA ARG A 220 11.07 11.67 -3.35
C ARG A 220 10.25 12.54 -4.30
N PRO A 221 10.49 13.85 -4.34
CA PRO A 221 9.82 14.75 -5.28
C PRO A 221 10.04 14.38 -6.76
N ASP A 222 11.24 13.86 -7.06
CA ASP A 222 11.68 13.45 -8.40
C ASP A 222 11.67 11.93 -8.60
N GLY A 223 11.03 11.22 -7.73
CA GLY A 223 11.23 9.79 -7.53
C GLY A 223 10.82 8.84 -8.67
N GLY A 224 10.27 9.34 -9.78
CA GLY A 224 9.88 8.52 -10.93
C GLY A 224 11.01 7.81 -11.63
N GLU A 225 12.17 8.45 -11.76
CA GLU A 225 13.28 7.95 -12.57
C GLU A 225 13.97 6.69 -12.01
N THR A 226 13.95 6.49 -10.69
CA THR A 226 14.70 5.39 -10.05
C THR A 226 14.08 4.01 -10.27
N TYR A 227 12.78 3.93 -10.49
CA TYR A 227 12.03 2.69 -10.75
C TYR A 227 11.41 2.63 -12.13
N GLY A 228 11.75 3.57 -12.99
CA GLY A 228 11.35 3.59 -14.38
C GLY A 228 9.84 3.44 -14.55
N SER A 229 9.46 2.51 -15.41
CA SER A 229 8.08 2.31 -15.82
C SER A 229 7.10 1.97 -14.67
N SER A 230 7.53 1.33 -13.60
CA SER A 230 6.62 0.96 -12.50
C SER A 230 6.10 2.18 -11.77
N ARG A 231 7.00 3.10 -11.43
CA ARG A 231 6.61 4.31 -10.73
C ARG A 231 5.95 5.32 -11.67
N GLU A 232 6.51 5.49 -12.86
CA GLU A 232 5.91 6.34 -13.89
C GLU A 232 4.47 5.90 -14.19
N ALA A 233 4.25 4.58 -14.33
CA ALA A 233 2.92 4.05 -14.48
C ALA A 233 2.02 4.38 -13.29
N GLN A 234 2.52 4.26 -12.07
CA GLN A 234 1.74 4.51 -10.86
C GLN A 234 1.50 5.99 -10.58
N THR A 235 2.48 6.85 -10.83
CA THR A 235 2.34 8.29 -10.53
C THR A 235 1.63 9.06 -11.62
N ASP A 236 2.02 8.83 -12.87
CA ASP A 236 1.63 9.70 -13.96
C ASP A 236 0.41 9.19 -14.72
N ARG A 237 0.23 7.87 -14.75
CA ARG A 237 -0.83 7.26 -15.55
C ARG A 237 -1.96 6.69 -14.74
N GLN A 238 -1.71 6.26 -13.52
CA GLN A 238 -2.71 5.60 -12.69
C GLN A 238 -3.17 6.44 -11.53
N GLY A 239 -2.48 7.55 -11.26
CA GLY A 239 -2.83 8.41 -10.16
C GLY A 239 -2.70 7.79 -8.77
N TYR A 240 -1.99 6.67 -8.62
CA TYR A 240 -1.82 6.02 -7.32
C TYR A 240 -1.08 6.89 -6.31
N VAL A 241 -0.05 7.60 -6.78
CA VAL A 241 0.73 8.49 -5.92
C VAL A 241 0.21 9.91 -5.95
N ASN A 242 -0.30 10.32 -7.10
CA ASN A 242 -0.75 11.68 -7.36
C ASN A 242 -2.23 11.73 -7.81
N TRP A 243 -3.04 10.86 -7.28
CA TRP A 243 -4.44 10.80 -7.68
C TRP A 243 -5.20 12.11 -7.43
N TRP A 244 -4.76 12.93 -6.48
CA TRP A 244 -5.23 14.29 -6.30
C TRP A 244 -4.84 15.23 -7.44
N GLU A 245 -3.70 15.01 -8.08
CA GLU A 245 -3.30 15.77 -9.28
C GLU A 245 -4.16 15.37 -10.48
N HIS A 246 -4.57 14.10 -10.56
CA HIS A 246 -5.56 13.67 -11.55
C HIS A 246 -6.94 14.25 -11.29
N LEU A 247 -7.36 14.37 -10.04
CA LEU A 247 -8.58 15.10 -9.70
C LEU A 247 -8.49 16.56 -10.14
N ARG A 248 -7.33 17.19 -10.01
CA ARG A 248 -7.10 18.57 -10.53
C ARG A 248 -7.13 18.63 -12.06
N GLY A 249 -6.52 17.66 -12.75
CA GLY A 249 -6.59 17.56 -14.21
C GLY A 249 -8.02 17.30 -14.72
N GLY A 250 -8.87 16.74 -13.86
CA GLY A 250 -10.29 16.52 -14.08
C GLY A 250 -11.18 17.75 -13.83
N GLU A 251 -10.63 18.88 -13.36
CA GLU A 251 -11.42 20.11 -13.13
C GLU A 251 -12.21 20.55 -14.37
N GLU A 252 -11.60 20.46 -15.55
CA GLU A 252 -12.25 20.79 -16.82
C GLU A 252 -13.27 19.72 -17.25
N GLU A 253 -12.99 18.44 -16.95
CA GLU A 253 -13.82 17.33 -17.40
C GLU A 253 -14.97 17.03 -16.44
N PHE A 254 -14.77 17.19 -15.13
CA PHE A 254 -15.75 16.84 -14.09
C PHE A 254 -16.28 18.04 -13.31
N GLY A 255 -15.81 19.26 -13.58
CA GLY A 255 -16.26 20.46 -12.89
C GLY A 255 -15.84 20.54 -11.43
N LEU A 256 -14.66 20.00 -11.10
CA LEU A 256 -14.13 19.96 -9.74
C LEU A 256 -13.69 21.35 -9.29
N GLY A 257 -14.47 21.98 -8.41
CA GLY A 257 -14.04 23.19 -7.69
C GLY A 257 -13.04 22.83 -6.57
N ASP A 258 -12.33 23.80 -6.16
CA ASP A 258 -11.35 23.95 -5.04
C ASP A 258 -11.02 22.69 -4.17
N VAL A 259 -10.44 21.65 -4.75
CA VAL A 259 -9.85 20.49 -4.02
C VAL A 259 -8.56 20.92 -3.27
N ALA A 260 -7.99 22.06 -3.62
CA ALA A 260 -6.71 22.57 -3.12
C ALA A 260 -6.63 22.76 -1.58
N LEU A 261 -7.75 23.05 -0.92
CA LEU A 261 -7.79 23.30 0.53
C LEU A 261 -7.51 22.05 1.39
N HIS A 262 -7.67 20.86 0.84
CA HIS A 262 -7.49 19.61 1.58
C HIS A 262 -6.16 18.90 1.29
N GLU A 263 -5.46 19.29 0.25
CA GLU A 263 -4.24 18.65 -0.25
C GLU A 263 -3.11 18.61 0.80
N GLY A 264 -2.89 19.71 1.51
CA GLY A 264 -1.85 19.75 2.55
C GLY A 264 -2.08 18.75 3.68
N SER A 265 -3.32 18.51 4.09
CA SER A 265 -3.64 17.53 5.14
C SER A 265 -3.53 16.08 4.65
N VAL A 266 -3.90 15.81 3.41
CA VAL A 266 -3.78 14.50 2.76
C VAL A 266 -2.30 14.15 2.58
N HIS A 267 -1.53 15.04 1.97
CA HIS A 267 -0.09 14.83 1.78
C HIS A 267 0.65 14.60 3.11
N SER A 268 0.37 15.40 4.14
CA SER A 268 0.97 15.24 5.46
C SER A 268 0.63 13.87 6.10
N ARG A 269 -0.60 13.39 5.95
CA ARG A 269 -1.01 12.06 6.42
C ARG A 269 -0.28 10.94 5.69
N LYS A 270 -0.16 11.03 4.37
CA LYS A 270 0.60 10.07 3.56
C LYS A 270 2.05 9.97 4.01
N LEU A 271 2.75 11.10 4.14
CA LEU A 271 4.13 11.14 4.64
C LEU A 271 4.26 10.53 6.04
N SER A 272 3.39 10.92 6.97
CA SER A 272 3.38 10.38 8.33
C SER A 272 3.17 8.86 8.35
N SER A 273 2.33 8.33 7.46
CA SER A 273 2.08 6.90 7.33
C SER A 273 3.28 6.15 6.76
N VAL A 274 4.00 6.73 5.78
CA VAL A 274 5.25 6.15 5.27
C VAL A 274 6.34 6.16 6.35
N PHE A 275 6.45 7.20 7.15
CA PHE A 275 7.40 7.22 8.28
C PHE A 275 7.05 6.17 9.34
N ALA A 276 5.75 5.96 9.61
CA ALA A 276 5.30 4.90 10.50
C ALA A 276 5.64 3.50 9.94
N LEU A 277 5.41 3.28 8.64
CA LEU A 277 5.80 2.05 7.93
C LEU A 277 7.29 1.76 8.11
N VAL A 278 8.17 2.75 7.87
CA VAL A 278 9.62 2.58 8.05
C VAL A 278 9.96 2.17 9.47
N ARG A 279 9.37 2.83 10.48
CA ARG A 279 9.58 2.49 11.88
C ARG A 279 9.10 1.08 12.21
N GLU A 280 7.93 0.68 11.73
CA GLU A 280 7.36 -0.65 11.96
C GLU A 280 8.19 -1.75 11.31
N ALA A 281 8.63 -1.55 10.06
CA ALA A 281 9.36 -2.56 9.30
C ALA A 281 10.85 -2.68 9.70
N THR A 282 11.47 -1.61 10.20
CA THR A 282 12.93 -1.56 10.44
C THR A 282 13.33 -1.25 11.88
N GLY A 283 12.40 -0.78 12.72
CA GLY A 283 12.68 -0.23 14.03
C GLY A 283 13.37 1.14 14.00
N ILE A 284 13.59 1.75 12.84
CA ILE A 284 14.27 3.05 12.70
C ILE A 284 13.21 4.15 12.67
N ALA A 285 13.17 5.01 13.67
CA ALA A 285 12.28 6.16 13.71
C ALA A 285 12.80 7.26 12.75
N VAL A 286 11.93 7.68 11.84
CA VAL A 286 12.13 8.82 10.95
C VAL A 286 10.91 9.74 11.05
N THR A 287 11.11 11.03 10.97
CA THR A 287 10.05 12.04 11.12
C THR A 287 10.01 13.05 9.97
N SER A 288 10.98 12.95 9.08
CA SER A 288 11.11 13.83 7.93
C SER A 288 11.72 13.10 6.73
N TYR A 289 11.60 13.69 5.57
CA TYR A 289 12.30 13.24 4.36
C TYR A 289 13.82 13.16 4.57
N GLU A 290 14.41 14.16 5.21
CA GLU A 290 15.85 14.20 5.48
C GLU A 290 16.28 13.10 6.45
N ASP A 291 15.47 12.75 7.44
CA ASP A 291 15.74 11.61 8.32
C ASP A 291 15.73 10.30 7.54
N LEU A 292 14.73 10.09 6.68
CA LEU A 292 14.65 8.89 5.84
C LEU A 292 15.83 8.80 4.87
N LYS A 293 16.20 9.91 4.26
CA LYS A 293 17.38 10.02 3.41
C LYS A 293 18.66 9.63 4.16
N ARG A 294 18.86 10.14 5.38
CA ARG A 294 20.02 9.79 6.23
C ARG A 294 20.00 8.30 6.59
N ALA A 295 18.84 7.76 6.98
CA ALA A 295 18.69 6.34 7.27
C ALA A 295 19.07 5.48 6.07
N TYR A 296 18.56 5.81 4.89
CA TYR A 296 18.86 5.11 3.65
C TYR A 296 20.36 5.15 3.34
N PHE A 297 20.98 6.32 3.30
CA PHE A 297 22.43 6.42 3.00
C PHE A 297 23.31 5.77 4.06
N ALA A 298 22.91 5.75 5.33
CA ALA A 298 23.61 5.01 6.37
C ALA A 298 23.50 3.50 6.14
N SER A 299 22.33 3.01 5.73
CA SER A 299 22.07 1.59 5.45
C SER A 299 22.87 1.02 4.27
N LEU A 300 23.34 1.84 3.36
CA LEU A 300 24.24 1.42 2.29
C LEU A 300 25.62 0.97 2.81
N ARG A 301 25.97 1.36 4.05
CA ARG A 301 27.27 1.07 4.68
C ARG A 301 27.20 0.05 5.81
N THR A 302 26.01 -0.18 6.35
CA THR A 302 25.80 -1.09 7.48
C THR A 302 24.36 -1.57 7.54
N ASN A 303 24.16 -2.82 7.96
CA ASN A 303 22.84 -3.37 8.29
C ASN A 303 22.53 -3.30 9.80
N ASP A 304 23.39 -2.65 10.59
CA ASP A 304 23.25 -2.46 12.03
C ASP A 304 22.28 -1.30 12.32
N VAL A 305 21.11 -1.64 12.89
CA VAL A 305 20.02 -0.71 13.19
C VAL A 305 20.49 0.43 14.11
N ASP A 306 21.31 0.13 15.12
CA ASP A 306 21.72 1.15 16.09
C ASP A 306 22.73 2.15 15.50
N ARG A 307 23.57 1.69 14.57
CA ARG A 307 24.43 2.59 13.80
C ARG A 307 23.62 3.50 12.86
N ILE A 308 22.58 2.95 12.21
CA ILE A 308 21.70 3.74 11.35
C ILE A 308 20.92 4.76 12.18
N ARG A 309 20.30 4.35 13.31
CA ARG A 309 19.63 5.25 14.26
C ARG A 309 20.53 6.39 14.73
N SER A 310 21.78 6.05 15.06
CA SER A 310 22.79 7.03 15.48
C SER A 310 23.13 8.04 14.39
N ALA A 311 23.15 7.61 13.11
CA ALA A 311 23.38 8.51 11.99
C ALA A 311 22.21 9.50 11.79
N VAL A 312 20.97 9.03 11.91
CA VAL A 312 19.76 9.88 11.84
C VAL A 312 19.78 10.92 12.96
N ARG A 313 20.00 10.50 14.22
CA ARG A 313 20.03 11.41 15.38
C ARG A 313 21.09 12.50 15.24
N ARG A 314 22.34 12.14 14.91
CA ARG A 314 23.41 13.13 14.72
C ARG A 314 23.11 14.14 13.61
N GLY A 315 22.41 13.72 12.56
CA GLY A 315 21.98 14.62 11.51
C GLY A 315 20.97 15.65 11.99
N ALA A 316 19.96 15.23 12.73
CA ALA A 316 18.95 16.10 13.30
C ALA A 316 19.55 17.10 14.33
N GLU A 317 20.47 16.64 15.18
CA GLU A 317 21.18 17.52 16.13
C GLU A 317 22.00 18.61 15.43
N LYS A 318 22.66 18.25 14.32
CA LYS A 318 23.44 19.22 13.52
C LYS A 318 22.53 20.28 12.86
N GLU A 319 21.40 19.89 12.34
CA GLU A 319 20.44 20.84 11.74
C GLU A 319 19.85 21.78 12.80
N ALA A 320 19.47 21.23 13.95
CA ALA A 320 18.97 22.03 15.07
C ALA A 320 20.03 23.04 15.59
N ALA A 321 21.32 22.71 15.50
CA ALA A 321 22.40 23.61 15.86
C ALA A 321 22.63 24.71 14.81
N LEU A 322 22.37 24.43 13.53
CA LEU A 322 22.51 25.42 12.44
C LEU A 322 21.31 26.36 12.33
N ALA A 323 20.16 25.98 12.87
CA ALA A 323 18.95 26.79 12.87
C ALA A 323 18.86 27.78 14.06
N ARG A 324 19.81 27.73 15.00
CA ARG A 324 19.96 28.68 16.12
C ARG A 324 20.96 29.77 15.80
#